data_a0d95373aad2bf40734cd4539bc13617
#
_entry.id   a0d95373aad2bf40734cd4539bc13617
#
_cell.length_a   1.000
_cell.length_b   1.000
_cell.length_c   1.000
_cell.angle_alpha   90.00
_cell.angle_beta   90.00
_cell.angle_gamma   90.00
#
_symmetry.space_group_name_H-M   'P 1'
#
loop_
_entity.id
_entity.type
_entity.pdbx_description
1 polymer ?
#
loop_
_entity_poly.entity_id
_entity_poly.type
_entity_poly.pdbx_seq_one_letter_code
_entity_poly.pdbx_strand_id
1 'polypeptide(L)'
;MSIGWKEWNRSDIKYGIIVPIIVVLVIAGLSWVSSFLMRSGGMTGSSGIIIGIINTIEELTITVAVPLLLGLVWNRWAGGASGFLMGTVWSMWYAVKYGLYSVFAGGQSARAFNLGPTLLGWVLSAMLIGYMAGALNKHSQNFRRMLIVGIGTTAVGGFFLLGMFQLSPSNVVPFDFYGFVLNVATRIAAGALVAIIAKVFMWYGVNFHKTGTA
;
A
#
# COMPACT_ATOMS: atom_id res chain seq x y z
N MET A 1 24.29 20.01 -8.25
CA MET A 1 22.99 19.88 -7.53
C MET A 1 23.27 19.18 -6.23
N SER A 2 23.41 19.90 -5.13
CA SER A 2 23.56 19.32 -3.80
C SER A 2 22.16 18.84 -3.36
N ILE A 3 22.00 17.55 -3.18
CA ILE A 3 20.80 16.97 -2.57
C ILE A 3 20.83 17.39 -1.10
N GLY A 4 20.17 18.50 -0.81
CA GLY A 4 20.15 19.04 0.54
C GLY A 4 19.22 18.23 1.44
N TRP A 5 19.78 17.41 2.31
CA TRP A 5 19.10 16.81 3.45
C TRP A 5 18.44 17.86 4.37
N LYS A 6 18.65 19.14 4.06
CA LYS A 6 18.16 20.32 4.79
C LYS A 6 16.66 20.60 4.58
N GLU A 7 15.99 19.85 3.69
CA GLU A 7 14.57 20.08 3.36
C GLU A 7 13.58 19.25 4.20
N TRP A 8 14.08 18.36 5.07
CA TRP A 8 13.21 17.59 5.96
C TRP A 8 12.86 18.42 7.20
N ASN A 9 11.63 18.90 7.25
CA ASN A 9 11.11 19.60 8.41
C ASN A 9 10.56 18.58 9.43
N ARG A 10 10.49 18.95 10.72
CA ARG A 10 9.93 18.10 11.79
C ARG A 10 8.51 17.61 11.46
N SER A 11 7.76 18.39 10.70
CA SER A 11 6.45 17.99 10.18
C SER A 11 6.53 16.84 9.17
N ASP A 12 7.54 16.78 8.32
CA ASP A 12 7.70 15.73 7.32
C ASP A 12 7.99 14.37 7.98
N ILE A 13 8.76 14.38 9.08
CA ILE A 13 9.01 13.18 9.88
C ILE A 13 7.74 12.70 10.56
N LYS A 14 6.96 13.61 11.17
CA LYS A 14 5.72 13.24 11.84
C LYS A 14 4.71 12.59 10.88
N TYR A 15 4.50 13.19 9.73
CA TYR A 15 3.47 12.73 8.81
C TYR A 15 3.98 11.70 7.81
N GLY A 16 5.24 11.76 7.39
CA GLY A 16 5.83 10.80 6.48
C GLY A 16 6.25 9.47 7.14
N ILE A 17 6.47 9.46 8.46
CA ILE A 17 6.94 8.28 9.18
C ILE A 17 5.98 7.89 10.30
N ILE A 18 5.65 8.81 11.22
CA ILE A 18 4.88 8.45 12.42
C ILE A 18 3.44 8.08 12.07
N VAL A 19 2.76 8.86 11.24
CA VAL A 19 1.38 8.56 10.83
C VAL A 19 1.29 7.21 10.08
N PRO A 20 2.14 6.90 9.09
CA PRO A 20 2.18 5.58 8.47
C PRO A 20 2.38 4.44 9.48
N ILE A 21 3.30 4.58 10.42
CA ILE A 21 3.54 3.56 11.45
C ILE A 21 2.30 3.34 12.31
N ILE A 22 1.63 4.42 12.74
CA ILE A 22 0.40 4.31 13.55
C ILE A 22 -0.70 3.60 12.76
N VAL A 23 -0.87 3.94 11.48
CA VAL A 23 -1.88 3.28 10.61
C VAL A 23 -1.57 1.79 10.47
N VAL A 24 -0.30 1.42 10.28
CA VAL A 24 0.12 0.01 10.23
C VAL A 24 -0.21 -0.72 11.53
N LEU A 25 0.11 -0.12 12.68
CA LEU A 25 -0.18 -0.73 13.97
C LEU A 25 -1.68 -0.95 14.20
N VAL A 26 -2.50 0.02 13.80
CA VAL A 26 -3.97 -0.11 13.87
C VAL A 26 -4.46 -1.25 12.98
N ILE A 27 -4.00 -1.30 11.73
CA ILE A 27 -4.42 -2.33 10.77
C ILE A 27 -3.92 -3.71 11.22
N ALA A 28 -2.67 -3.82 11.69
CA ALA A 28 -2.14 -5.06 12.24
C ALA A 28 -2.94 -5.54 13.46
N GLY A 29 -3.34 -4.63 14.34
CA GLY A 29 -4.21 -4.91 15.46
C GLY A 29 -5.59 -5.43 15.03
N LEU A 30 -6.23 -4.78 14.05
CA LEU A 30 -7.51 -5.22 13.48
C LEU A 30 -7.39 -6.58 12.80
N SER A 31 -6.32 -6.82 12.06
CA SER A 31 -6.03 -8.10 11.41
C SER A 31 -5.81 -9.22 12.44
N TRP A 32 -5.15 -8.90 13.56
CA TRP A 32 -4.96 -9.86 14.65
C TRP A 32 -6.29 -10.22 15.32
N VAL A 33 -7.14 -9.23 15.61
CA VAL A 33 -8.50 -9.42 16.15
C VAL A 33 -9.35 -10.24 15.19
N SER A 34 -9.33 -9.96 13.89
CA SER A 34 -10.08 -10.74 12.89
C SER A 34 -9.61 -12.19 12.84
N SER A 35 -8.30 -12.44 12.93
CA SER A 35 -7.72 -13.77 12.95
C SER A 35 -8.11 -14.56 14.21
N PHE A 36 -8.23 -13.87 15.35
CA PHE A 36 -8.68 -14.46 16.60
C PHE A 36 -10.17 -14.85 16.55
N LEU A 37 -11.02 -13.96 16.03
CA LEU A 37 -12.45 -14.23 15.84
C LEU A 37 -12.69 -15.40 14.88
N MET A 38 -11.85 -15.52 13.86
CA MET A 38 -11.92 -16.65 12.92
C MET A 38 -11.54 -17.99 13.52
N ARG A 39 -10.64 -18.02 14.50
CA ARG A 39 -10.27 -19.24 15.23
C ARG A 39 -11.34 -19.72 16.20
N SER A 40 -12.15 -18.82 16.73
CA SER A 40 -13.21 -19.15 17.73
C SER A 40 -14.52 -19.60 17.12
N GLY A 41 -14.78 -19.34 15.84
CA GLY A 41 -16.01 -19.73 15.14
C GLY A 41 -15.73 -20.76 14.04
N GLY A 42 -16.23 -22.01 14.20
CA GLY A 42 -16.07 -23.07 13.20
C GLY A 42 -16.53 -22.63 11.80
N MET A 43 -15.62 -22.68 10.83
CA MET A 43 -15.80 -22.07 9.51
C MET A 43 -16.44 -23.00 8.50
N THR A 44 -17.58 -22.61 7.98
CA THR A 44 -18.20 -23.11 6.74
C THR A 44 -17.72 -22.27 5.53
N GLY A 45 -17.79 -22.83 4.31
CA GLY A 45 -17.16 -22.32 3.08
C GLY A 45 -17.37 -20.84 2.67
N SER A 46 -18.37 -20.13 3.21
CA SER A 46 -18.57 -18.68 2.98
C SER A 46 -17.50 -17.79 3.63
N SER A 47 -16.82 -18.31 4.63
CA SER A 47 -15.76 -17.57 5.37
C SER A 47 -14.51 -17.28 4.52
N GLY A 48 -14.20 -18.13 3.54
CA GLY A 48 -13.03 -17.93 2.66
C GLY A 48 -13.13 -16.68 1.81
N ILE A 49 -14.33 -16.35 1.32
CA ILE A 49 -14.57 -15.15 0.50
C ILE A 49 -14.41 -13.90 1.37
N ILE A 50 -14.96 -13.90 2.58
CA ILE A 50 -14.86 -12.78 3.52
C ILE A 50 -13.40 -12.52 3.90
N ILE A 51 -12.62 -13.58 4.16
CA ILE A 51 -11.19 -13.47 4.45
C ILE A 51 -10.44 -12.87 3.27
N GLY A 52 -10.74 -13.31 2.04
CA GLY A 52 -10.14 -12.77 0.82
C GLY A 52 -10.41 -11.27 0.67
N ILE A 53 -11.65 -10.83 0.89
CA ILE A 53 -12.04 -9.42 0.82
C ILE A 53 -11.29 -8.61 1.89
N ILE A 54 -11.25 -9.07 3.15
CA ILE A 54 -10.56 -8.38 4.24
C ILE A 54 -9.06 -8.23 3.91
N ASN A 55 -8.40 -9.31 3.47
CA ASN A 55 -6.99 -9.27 3.09
C ASN A 55 -6.73 -8.29 1.94
N THR A 56 -7.61 -8.23 0.95
CA THR A 56 -7.51 -7.29 -0.16
C THR A 56 -7.66 -5.84 0.30
N ILE A 57 -8.60 -5.56 1.20
CA ILE A 57 -8.79 -4.22 1.78
C ILE A 57 -7.57 -3.82 2.60
N GLU A 58 -7.02 -4.71 3.43
CA GLU A 58 -5.80 -4.48 4.20
C GLU A 58 -4.61 -4.17 3.27
N GLU A 59 -4.40 -4.98 2.25
CA GLU A 59 -3.35 -4.76 1.25
C GLU A 59 -3.49 -3.39 0.58
N LEU A 60 -4.67 -3.10 0.03
CA LEU A 60 -4.91 -1.84 -0.69
C LEU A 60 -4.79 -0.62 0.24
N THR A 61 -5.19 -0.74 1.49
CA THR A 61 -5.04 0.36 2.46
C THR A 61 -3.58 0.65 2.73
N ILE A 62 -2.77 -0.38 2.98
CA ILE A 62 -1.36 -0.24 3.33
C ILE A 62 -0.54 0.14 2.10
N THR A 63 -0.68 -0.58 1.00
CA THR A 63 0.23 -0.43 -0.16
C THR A 63 -0.19 0.63 -1.16
N VAL A 64 -1.47 1.03 -1.15
CA VAL A 64 -2.01 2.00 -2.10
C VAL A 64 -2.52 3.24 -1.39
N ALA A 65 -3.48 3.11 -0.44
CA ALA A 65 -4.21 4.26 0.05
C ALA A 65 -3.31 5.25 0.81
N VAL A 66 -2.49 4.77 1.75
CA VAL A 66 -1.64 5.65 2.56
C VAL A 66 -0.55 6.32 1.74
N PRO A 67 0.25 5.61 0.91
CA PRO A 67 1.26 6.23 0.06
C PRO A 67 0.67 7.25 -0.92
N LEU A 68 -0.45 6.89 -1.56
CA LEU A 68 -1.14 7.74 -2.51
C LEU A 68 -1.66 9.02 -1.84
N LEU A 69 -2.34 8.86 -0.68
CA LEU A 69 -2.87 10.00 0.08
C LEU A 69 -1.77 10.99 0.45
N LEU A 70 -0.67 10.50 1.02
CA LEU A 70 0.46 11.34 1.41
C LEU A 70 1.16 11.97 0.21
N GLY A 71 1.25 11.27 -0.92
CA GLY A 71 1.74 11.82 -2.17
C GLY A 71 0.86 12.95 -2.71
N LEU A 72 -0.47 12.77 -2.71
CA LEU A 72 -1.42 13.76 -3.20
C LEU A 72 -1.52 15.02 -2.32
N VAL A 73 -1.55 14.83 -0.99
CA VAL A 73 -1.82 15.90 -0.03
C VAL A 73 -0.54 16.62 0.38
N TRP A 74 0.57 15.91 0.46
CA TRP A 74 1.81 16.45 0.98
C TRP A 74 2.85 16.73 -0.11
N ASN A 75 3.70 15.75 -0.38
CA ASN A 75 4.72 15.88 -1.41
C ASN A 75 5.21 14.50 -1.90
N ARG A 76 5.98 14.52 -2.98
CA ARG A 76 6.51 13.31 -3.62
C ARG A 76 7.41 12.47 -2.69
N TRP A 77 8.17 13.14 -1.81
CA TRP A 77 9.10 12.46 -0.90
C TRP A 77 8.36 11.78 0.24
N ALA A 78 7.37 12.46 0.84
CA ALA A 78 6.51 11.85 1.87
C ALA A 78 5.71 10.67 1.31
N GLY A 79 5.16 10.80 0.09
CA GLY A 79 4.49 9.71 -0.60
C GLY A 79 5.42 8.53 -0.88
N GLY A 80 6.63 8.79 -1.41
CA GLY A 80 7.63 7.77 -1.69
C GLY A 80 8.14 7.07 -0.43
N ALA A 81 8.49 7.82 0.61
CA ALA A 81 8.98 7.29 1.88
C ALA A 81 7.91 6.46 2.60
N SER A 82 6.67 6.95 2.64
CA SER A 82 5.55 6.18 3.20
C SER A 82 5.30 4.91 2.41
N GLY A 83 5.39 4.96 1.08
CA GLY A 83 5.27 3.78 0.22
C GLY A 83 6.34 2.73 0.49
N PHE A 84 7.59 3.16 0.68
CA PHE A 84 8.68 2.28 1.07
C PHE A 84 8.40 1.60 2.41
N LEU A 85 8.05 2.37 3.45
CA LEU A 85 7.74 1.84 4.78
C LEU A 85 6.54 0.90 4.75
N MET A 86 5.45 1.33 4.14
CA MET A 86 4.22 0.55 4.08
C MET A 86 4.37 -0.72 3.25
N GLY A 87 5.03 -0.64 2.11
CA GLY A 87 5.35 -1.80 1.29
C GLY A 87 6.24 -2.80 2.01
N THR A 88 7.25 -2.32 2.76
CA THR A 88 8.13 -3.17 3.56
C THR A 88 7.37 -3.88 4.68
N VAL A 89 6.55 -3.14 5.44
CA VAL A 89 5.75 -3.73 6.52
C VAL A 89 4.77 -4.75 5.98
N TRP A 90 4.07 -4.44 4.87
CA TRP A 90 3.17 -5.39 4.22
C TRP A 90 3.89 -6.65 3.75
N SER A 91 5.05 -6.50 3.12
CA SER A 91 5.87 -7.63 2.65
C SER A 91 6.32 -8.53 3.81
N MET A 92 6.77 -7.92 4.92
CA MET A 92 7.15 -8.68 6.13
C MET A 92 5.94 -9.35 6.76
N TRP A 93 4.83 -8.65 6.90
CA TRP A 93 3.58 -9.20 7.43
C TRP A 93 3.08 -10.38 6.60
N TYR A 94 3.07 -10.23 5.28
CA TYR A 94 2.70 -11.30 4.35
C TYR A 94 3.61 -12.52 4.50
N ALA A 95 4.92 -12.31 4.54
CA ALA A 95 5.89 -13.38 4.72
C ALA A 95 5.70 -14.12 6.05
N VAL A 96 5.45 -13.40 7.15
CA VAL A 96 5.17 -14.01 8.47
C VAL A 96 3.85 -14.76 8.46
N LYS A 97 2.78 -14.14 7.96
CA LYS A 97 1.42 -14.73 7.93
C LYS A 97 1.39 -16.05 7.16
N TYR A 98 1.98 -16.07 5.97
CA TYR A 98 1.95 -17.25 5.10
C TYR A 98 3.12 -18.21 5.36
N GLY A 99 4.28 -17.71 5.81
CA GLY A 99 5.41 -18.53 6.21
C GLY A 99 5.12 -19.34 7.48
N LEU A 100 4.57 -18.73 8.50
CA LEU A 100 4.15 -19.43 9.74
C LEU A 100 3.03 -20.43 9.48
N TYR A 101 2.06 -20.09 8.62
CA TYR A 101 0.99 -21.01 8.29
C TYR A 101 1.49 -22.31 7.64
N SER A 102 2.49 -22.23 6.77
CA SER A 102 3.10 -23.41 6.15
C SER A 102 3.82 -24.31 7.16
N VAL A 103 4.43 -23.74 8.19
CA VAL A 103 5.09 -24.47 9.28
C VAL A 103 4.06 -25.19 10.16
N PHE A 104 2.98 -24.52 10.53
CA PHE A 104 1.93 -25.11 11.39
C PHE A 104 1.03 -26.11 10.65
N ALA A 105 0.90 -26.02 9.33
CA ALA A 105 0.14 -26.95 8.52
C ALA A 105 0.90 -28.25 8.18
N GLY A 106 2.06 -28.50 8.80
CA GLY A 106 2.86 -29.72 8.60
C GLY A 106 3.59 -29.81 7.26
N GLY A 107 3.67 -28.71 6.53
CA GLY A 107 4.48 -28.63 5.32
C GLY A 107 5.96 -28.64 5.66
N GLN A 108 6.68 -29.66 5.20
CA GLN A 108 8.12 -29.90 5.48
C GLN A 108 9.09 -28.87 4.93
N SER A 109 8.67 -27.74 4.50
CA SER A 109 9.57 -26.67 4.07
C SER A 109 9.25 -25.39 4.83
N ALA A 110 9.95 -25.17 5.93
CA ALA A 110 10.35 -23.84 6.29
C ALA A 110 11.09 -23.26 5.07
N ARG A 111 10.33 -22.82 4.05
CA ARG A 111 10.94 -22.09 2.94
C ARG A 111 11.59 -20.90 3.59
N ALA A 112 12.93 -20.94 3.62
CA ALA A 112 13.73 -19.85 4.11
C ALA A 112 13.11 -18.54 3.62
N PHE A 113 13.03 -17.55 4.48
CA PHE A 113 12.55 -16.21 4.17
C PHE A 113 13.28 -15.73 2.90
N ASN A 114 12.70 -16.02 1.77
CA ASN A 114 13.27 -15.68 0.49
C ASN A 114 12.75 -14.27 0.16
N LEU A 115 13.63 -13.29 0.25
CA LEU A 115 13.41 -11.94 -0.27
C LEU A 115 13.29 -12.03 -1.81
N GLY A 116 12.26 -12.73 -2.24
CA GLY A 116 12.00 -12.94 -3.65
C GLY A 116 11.49 -11.67 -4.34
N PRO A 117 11.49 -11.65 -5.68
CA PRO A 117 10.96 -10.53 -6.47
C PRO A 117 9.55 -10.12 -6.07
N THR A 118 8.75 -11.06 -5.56
CA THR A 118 7.38 -10.83 -5.09
C THR A 118 7.31 -9.83 -3.92
N LEU A 119 8.17 -10.00 -2.91
CA LEU A 119 8.21 -9.10 -1.76
C LEU A 119 8.71 -7.71 -2.15
N LEU A 120 9.76 -7.65 -2.97
CA LEU A 120 10.25 -6.40 -3.54
C LEU A 120 9.21 -5.72 -4.42
N GLY A 121 8.37 -6.48 -5.10
CA GLY A 121 7.27 -5.98 -5.90
C GLY A 121 6.31 -5.09 -5.11
N TRP A 122 5.91 -5.50 -3.90
CA TRP A 122 5.06 -4.68 -3.03
C TRP A 122 5.76 -3.40 -2.57
N VAL A 123 7.00 -3.50 -2.14
CA VAL A 123 7.78 -2.34 -1.68
C VAL A 123 7.91 -1.30 -2.79
N LEU A 124 8.37 -1.74 -3.96
CA LEU A 124 8.62 -0.84 -5.08
C LEU A 124 7.32 -0.29 -5.69
N SER A 125 6.27 -1.11 -5.77
CA SER A 125 4.95 -0.66 -6.25
C SER A 125 4.37 0.42 -5.34
N ALA A 126 4.36 0.23 -4.02
CA ALA A 126 3.85 1.20 -3.06
C ALA A 126 4.68 2.50 -3.07
N MET A 127 6.01 2.38 -3.13
CA MET A 127 6.91 3.53 -3.26
C MET A 127 6.65 4.32 -4.55
N LEU A 128 6.49 3.61 -5.67
CA LEU A 128 6.21 4.20 -6.98
C LEU A 128 4.87 4.95 -6.98
N ILE A 129 3.81 4.34 -6.44
CA ILE A 129 2.49 4.97 -6.32
C ILE A 129 2.59 6.28 -5.54
N GLY A 130 3.19 6.25 -4.35
CA GLY A 130 3.31 7.44 -3.50
C GLY A 130 4.17 8.55 -4.12
N TYR A 131 5.33 8.19 -4.67
CA TYR A 131 6.23 9.15 -5.31
C TYR A 131 5.61 9.78 -6.55
N MET A 132 5.06 8.97 -7.46
CA MET A 132 4.42 9.46 -8.68
C MET A 132 3.20 10.33 -8.37
N ALA A 133 2.42 9.98 -7.36
CA ALA A 133 1.27 10.79 -6.95
C ALA A 133 1.70 12.21 -6.60
N GLY A 134 2.72 12.37 -5.78
CA GLY A 134 3.24 13.69 -5.43
C GLY A 134 3.89 14.43 -6.60
N ALA A 135 4.67 13.71 -7.43
CA ALA A 135 5.36 14.27 -8.58
C ALA A 135 4.38 14.78 -9.66
N LEU A 136 3.33 14.04 -9.93
CA LEU A 136 2.34 14.38 -10.96
C LEU A 136 1.30 15.39 -10.45
N ASN A 137 0.90 15.29 -9.18
CA ASN A 137 -0.07 16.23 -8.61
C ASN A 137 0.51 17.64 -8.43
N LYS A 138 1.81 17.77 -8.12
CA LYS A 138 2.50 19.06 -7.93
C LYS A 138 1.73 20.02 -6.99
N HIS A 139 1.24 19.51 -5.87
CA HIS A 139 0.41 20.23 -4.89
C HIS A 139 -0.87 20.87 -5.47
N SER A 140 -1.36 20.38 -6.59
CA SER A 140 -2.59 20.89 -7.19
C SER A 140 -3.80 20.51 -6.35
N GLN A 141 -4.66 21.49 -6.06
CA GLN A 141 -5.95 21.28 -5.40
C GLN A 141 -7.09 20.95 -6.39
N ASN A 142 -6.78 20.83 -7.68
CA ASN A 142 -7.76 20.53 -8.71
C ASN A 142 -8.18 19.06 -8.61
N PHE A 143 -9.45 18.82 -8.29
CA PHE A 143 -10.01 17.48 -8.13
C PHE A 143 -9.81 16.57 -9.36
N ARG A 144 -10.03 17.10 -10.56
CA ARG A 144 -9.84 16.32 -11.81
C ARG A 144 -8.40 15.82 -11.93
N ARG A 145 -7.43 16.68 -11.60
CA ARG A 145 -6.01 16.31 -11.63
C ARG A 145 -5.69 15.25 -10.59
N MET A 146 -6.17 15.42 -9.37
CA MET A 146 -5.97 14.43 -8.29
C MET A 146 -6.57 13.07 -8.67
N LEU A 147 -7.76 13.05 -9.28
CA LEU A 147 -8.42 11.85 -9.74
C LEU A 147 -7.62 11.13 -10.84
N ILE A 148 -7.19 11.88 -11.87
CA ILE A 148 -6.37 11.32 -12.96
C ILE A 148 -5.04 10.78 -12.43
N VAL A 149 -4.40 11.51 -11.53
CA VAL A 149 -3.14 11.10 -10.89
C VAL A 149 -3.38 9.85 -10.02
N GLY A 150 -4.44 9.82 -9.21
CA GLY A 150 -4.78 8.68 -8.38
C GLY A 150 -5.00 7.41 -9.21
N ILE A 151 -5.83 7.48 -10.23
CA ILE A 151 -6.10 6.36 -11.16
C ILE A 151 -4.82 5.94 -11.89
N GLY A 152 -4.10 6.90 -12.48
CA GLY A 152 -2.93 6.60 -13.30
C GLY A 152 -1.79 5.98 -12.50
N THR A 153 -1.48 6.51 -11.31
CA THR A 153 -0.39 5.99 -10.49
C THR A 153 -0.70 4.60 -9.92
N THR A 154 -1.95 4.35 -9.56
CA THR A 154 -2.37 3.02 -9.06
C THR A 154 -2.43 1.99 -10.17
N ALA A 155 -2.83 2.36 -11.38
CA ALA A 155 -2.73 1.50 -12.55
C ALA A 155 -1.28 1.10 -12.82
N VAL A 156 -0.36 2.06 -12.91
CA VAL A 156 1.07 1.81 -13.13
C VAL A 156 1.65 0.95 -12.01
N GLY A 157 1.34 1.25 -10.74
CA GLY A 157 1.79 0.45 -9.60
C GLY A 157 1.25 -0.99 -9.64
N GLY A 158 -0.01 -1.17 -10.07
CA GLY A 158 -0.63 -2.49 -10.26
C GLY A 158 0.05 -3.30 -11.36
N PHE A 159 0.28 -2.70 -12.52
CA PHE A 159 1.02 -3.35 -13.62
C PHE A 159 2.44 -3.73 -13.19
N PHE A 160 3.14 -2.83 -12.49
CA PHE A 160 4.47 -3.09 -11.99
C PHE A 160 4.50 -4.27 -11.01
N LEU A 161 3.58 -4.29 -10.04
CA LEU A 161 3.49 -5.37 -9.06
C LEU A 161 3.27 -6.73 -9.73
N LEU A 162 2.33 -6.79 -10.67
CA LEU A 162 2.02 -8.03 -11.39
C LEU A 162 3.19 -8.47 -12.28
N GLY A 163 3.90 -7.51 -12.91
CA GLY A 163 5.13 -7.80 -13.63
C GLY A 163 6.18 -8.45 -12.73
N MET A 164 6.37 -7.91 -11.52
CA MET A 164 7.30 -8.50 -10.54
C MET A 164 6.87 -9.89 -10.08
N PHE A 165 5.57 -10.17 -9.99
CA PHE A 165 5.09 -11.52 -9.67
C PHE A 165 5.40 -12.51 -10.77
N GLN A 166 5.30 -12.12 -12.03
CA GLN A 166 5.64 -12.99 -13.18
C GLN A 166 7.15 -13.26 -13.27
N LEU A 167 7.99 -12.33 -12.80
CA LEU A 167 9.45 -12.52 -12.75
C LEU A 167 9.91 -13.43 -11.59
N SER A 168 9.01 -13.79 -10.67
CA SER A 168 9.36 -14.64 -9.54
C SER A 168 9.47 -16.10 -9.98
N PRO A 169 10.64 -16.75 -9.82
CA PRO A 169 10.82 -18.15 -10.22
C PRO A 169 9.96 -19.14 -9.42
N SER A 170 9.40 -18.72 -8.31
CA SER A 170 8.49 -19.53 -7.48
C SER A 170 7.03 -19.46 -7.94
N ASN A 171 6.69 -18.56 -8.87
CA ASN A 171 5.34 -18.46 -9.38
C ASN A 171 5.13 -19.48 -10.52
N VAL A 172 4.74 -20.68 -10.12
CA VAL A 172 4.24 -21.72 -11.03
C VAL A 172 2.77 -21.44 -11.43
N VAL A 173 2.22 -20.31 -11.01
CA VAL A 173 0.82 -19.96 -11.32
C VAL A 173 0.77 -19.47 -12.76
N PRO A 174 0.02 -20.14 -13.64
CA PRO A 174 -0.16 -19.67 -15.00
C PRO A 174 -0.78 -18.27 -14.98
N PHE A 175 -0.38 -17.43 -15.95
CA PHE A 175 -0.94 -16.09 -16.09
C PHE A 175 -2.46 -16.19 -16.25
N ASP A 176 -3.18 -15.73 -15.27
CA ASP A 176 -4.65 -15.60 -15.31
C ASP A 176 -5.02 -14.18 -15.71
N PHE A 177 -5.49 -14.03 -16.92
CA PHE A 177 -5.91 -12.73 -17.45
C PHE A 177 -7.06 -12.10 -16.65
N TYR A 178 -8.00 -12.92 -16.16
CA TYR A 178 -9.11 -12.42 -15.36
C TYR A 178 -8.64 -11.89 -14.01
N GLY A 179 -7.82 -12.65 -13.31
CA GLY A 179 -7.21 -12.22 -12.04
C GLY A 179 -6.33 -10.98 -12.22
N PHE A 180 -5.61 -10.89 -13.35
CA PHE A 180 -4.84 -9.70 -13.73
C PHE A 180 -5.73 -8.46 -13.84
N VAL A 181 -6.77 -8.52 -14.66
CA VAL A 181 -7.70 -7.40 -14.87
C VAL A 181 -8.39 -7.01 -13.56
N LEU A 182 -8.83 -7.97 -12.77
CA LEU A 182 -9.49 -7.72 -11.50
C LEU A 182 -8.56 -7.01 -10.52
N ASN A 183 -7.30 -7.44 -10.41
CA ASN A 183 -6.31 -6.82 -9.53
C ASN A 183 -6.01 -5.38 -9.92
N VAL A 184 -5.81 -5.10 -11.20
CA VAL A 184 -5.60 -3.73 -11.70
C VAL A 184 -6.85 -2.88 -11.49
N ALA A 185 -8.02 -3.39 -11.78
CA ALA A 185 -9.28 -2.67 -11.61
C ALA A 185 -9.56 -2.29 -10.15
N THR A 186 -9.31 -3.19 -9.20
CA THR A 186 -9.46 -2.90 -7.76
C THR A 186 -8.49 -1.83 -7.29
N ARG A 187 -7.24 -1.81 -7.78
CA ARG A 187 -6.26 -0.76 -7.48
C ARG A 187 -6.66 0.59 -8.07
N ILE A 188 -7.17 0.61 -9.30
CA ILE A 188 -7.70 1.82 -9.94
C ILE A 188 -8.89 2.37 -9.14
N ALA A 189 -9.82 1.52 -8.72
CA ALA A 189 -10.95 1.91 -7.89
C ALA A 189 -10.48 2.49 -6.54
N ALA A 190 -9.51 1.84 -5.88
CA ALA A 190 -8.90 2.35 -4.66
C ALA A 190 -8.23 3.73 -4.90
N GLY A 191 -7.52 3.89 -6.01
CA GLY A 191 -6.89 5.16 -6.41
C GLY A 191 -7.91 6.30 -6.59
N ALA A 192 -9.03 6.02 -7.20
CA ALA A 192 -10.14 6.98 -7.34
C ALA A 192 -10.74 7.36 -5.98
N LEU A 193 -11.02 6.38 -5.12
CA LEU A 193 -11.55 6.61 -3.76
C LEU A 193 -10.59 7.44 -2.91
N VAL A 194 -9.30 7.14 -2.94
CA VAL A 194 -8.28 7.90 -2.20
C VAL A 194 -8.19 9.34 -2.70
N ALA A 195 -8.32 9.59 -4.01
CA ALA A 195 -8.35 10.95 -4.54
C ALA A 195 -9.56 11.75 -4.03
N ILE A 196 -10.73 11.12 -3.87
CA ILE A 196 -11.92 11.72 -3.26
C ILE A 196 -11.64 12.05 -1.79
N ILE A 197 -11.11 11.09 -1.03
CA ILE A 197 -10.75 11.28 0.39
C ILE A 197 -9.72 12.40 0.54
N ALA A 198 -8.69 12.44 -0.30
CA ALA A 198 -7.69 13.50 -0.29
C ALA A 198 -8.31 14.89 -0.54
N LYS A 199 -9.28 14.99 -1.44
CA LYS A 199 -10.01 16.24 -1.68
C LYS A 199 -10.83 16.67 -0.48
N VAL A 200 -11.49 15.72 0.19
CA VAL A 200 -12.25 15.98 1.42
C VAL A 200 -11.33 16.50 2.52
N PHE A 201 -10.18 15.87 2.75
CA PHE A 201 -9.21 16.35 3.74
C PHE A 201 -8.72 17.77 3.46
N MET A 202 -8.44 18.08 2.18
CA MET A 202 -8.05 19.43 1.79
C MET A 202 -9.17 20.44 2.03
N TRP A 203 -10.43 20.05 1.87
CA TRP A 203 -11.59 20.92 2.13
C TRP A 203 -11.74 21.23 3.60
N TYR A 204 -11.52 20.26 4.50
CA TYR A 204 -11.55 20.47 5.95
C TYR A 204 -10.32 21.21 6.50
N GLY A 205 -9.50 21.81 5.63
CA GLY A 205 -8.39 22.68 6.04
C GLY A 205 -7.14 21.94 6.53
N VAL A 206 -7.03 20.64 6.29
CA VAL A 206 -5.79 19.88 6.49
C VAL A 206 -4.79 20.31 5.40
N ASN A 207 -4.42 21.59 5.41
CA ASN A 207 -3.40 22.14 4.52
C ASN A 207 -2.04 22.00 5.22
N PHE A 208 -1.34 20.92 4.96
CA PHE A 208 0.00 20.65 5.50
C PHE A 208 1.07 21.61 4.96
N HIS A 209 0.70 22.52 4.07
CA HIS A 209 1.66 23.41 3.37
C HIS A 209 1.77 24.82 3.99
N LYS A 210 1.08 25.14 5.09
CA LYS A 210 1.06 26.51 5.68
C LYS A 210 2.15 26.81 6.71
N THR A 211 3.17 25.97 6.90
CA THR A 211 4.20 26.20 7.93
C THR A 211 5.58 26.56 7.37
N GLY A 212 5.66 27.23 6.25
CA GLY A 212 6.94 27.59 5.60
C GLY A 212 7.07 29.04 5.18
N THR A 213 6.32 29.99 5.75
CA THR A 213 6.55 31.43 5.57
C THR A 213 6.52 32.13 6.91
N ALA A 214 7.62 32.12 7.60
CA ALA A 214 8.05 33.13 8.55
C ALA A 214 9.57 33.24 8.46
#